data_19ac426f2ee8ca701bcb53ed5c93ad12
#
_entry.id   19ac426f2ee8ca701bcb53ed5c93ad12
#
_cell.length_a   1.000
_cell.length_b   1.000
_cell.length_c   1.000
_cell.angle_alpha   90.00
_cell.angle_beta   90.00
_cell.angle_gamma   90.00
#
_symmetry.space_group_name_H-M   'P 1'
#
loop_
_entity.id
_entity.type
_entity.pdbx_description
1 polymer ?
#
loop_
_entity_poly.entity_id
_entity_poly.type
_entity_poly.pdbx_seq_one_letter_code
_entity_poly.pdbx_strand_id
1 'polypeptide(L)'
;MPLKQFFTFCILIVTTTTVYGVESEARTGRNNIVMFLIDDLGWSDLGCQGSEYYRTPNIDKLAQQGVRFTDAYAACAVCTPTRAAIMTG
;
A
#
# COMPACT_ATOMS: atom_id res chain seq x y z
N MET A 1 -5.03 32.06 -44.95
CA MET A 1 -6.16 31.32 -44.36
C MET A 1 -7.08 32.33 -43.71
N PRO A 2 -8.37 32.39 -44.03
CA PRO A 2 -9.27 33.34 -43.42
C PRO A 2 -9.51 32.97 -41.93
N LEU A 3 -9.49 33.99 -41.11
CA LEU A 3 -9.62 33.92 -39.65
C LEU A 3 -10.78 33.05 -39.16
N LYS A 4 -11.85 32.94 -39.94
CA LYS A 4 -13.01 32.07 -39.64
C LYS A 4 -12.70 30.57 -39.64
N GLN A 5 -11.75 30.10 -40.45
CA GLN A 5 -11.34 28.69 -40.48
C GLN A 5 -10.50 28.32 -39.27
N PHE A 6 -9.75 29.26 -38.70
CA PHE A 6 -8.95 29.07 -37.51
C PHE A 6 -9.82 28.84 -36.26
N PHE A 7 -10.90 29.63 -36.15
CA PHE A 7 -11.86 29.49 -35.03
C PHE A 7 -12.63 28.17 -35.10
N THR A 8 -13.01 27.71 -36.30
CA THR A 8 -13.71 26.43 -36.46
C THR A 8 -12.80 25.24 -36.10
N PHE A 9 -11.52 25.34 -36.42
CA PHE A 9 -10.53 24.28 -36.08
C PHE A 9 -10.22 24.21 -34.60
N CYS A 10 -10.13 25.36 -33.90
CA CYS A 10 -9.96 25.41 -32.45
C CYS A 10 -11.16 24.86 -31.69
N ILE A 11 -12.39 25.10 -32.15
CA ILE A 11 -13.60 24.56 -31.48
C ILE A 11 -13.68 23.04 -31.65
N LEU A 12 -13.22 22.47 -32.76
CA LEU A 12 -13.22 21.02 -32.98
C LEU A 12 -12.23 20.28 -32.08
N ILE A 13 -11.13 20.92 -31.69
CA ILE A 13 -10.11 20.31 -30.83
C ILE A 13 -10.55 20.29 -29.36
N VAL A 14 -11.38 21.24 -28.93
CA VAL A 14 -11.83 21.34 -27.54
C VAL A 14 -12.91 20.29 -27.20
N THR A 15 -13.62 19.73 -28.18
CA THR A 15 -14.71 18.77 -27.94
C THR A 15 -14.27 17.30 -27.83
N THR A 16 -12.98 16.99 -28.02
CA THR A 16 -12.48 15.60 -27.98
C THR A 16 -11.71 15.25 -26.71
N THR A 17 -11.68 16.12 -25.70
CA THR A 17 -11.23 15.69 -24.37
C THR A 17 -12.38 14.93 -23.69
N THR A 18 -12.62 13.69 -24.13
CA THR A 18 -13.31 12.71 -23.31
C THR A 18 -12.46 12.50 -22.08
N VAL A 19 -12.90 13.10 -20.98
CA VAL A 19 -12.41 12.77 -19.66
C VAL A 19 -12.74 11.29 -19.45
N TYR A 20 -11.75 10.43 -19.63
CA TYR A 20 -11.82 9.08 -19.13
C TYR A 20 -11.84 9.22 -17.61
N GLY A 21 -13.04 9.32 -17.05
CA GLY A 21 -13.26 9.10 -15.65
C GLY A 21 -12.81 7.68 -15.36
N VAL A 22 -11.71 7.52 -14.64
CA VAL A 22 -11.40 6.26 -13.99
C VAL A 22 -12.50 6.09 -12.95
N GLU A 23 -13.57 5.40 -13.34
CA GLU A 23 -14.52 4.87 -12.37
C GLU A 23 -13.71 3.90 -11.51
N SER A 24 -13.28 4.39 -10.35
CA SER A 24 -12.88 3.53 -9.26
C SER A 24 -14.12 2.72 -8.89
N GLU A 25 -14.25 1.51 -9.45
CA GLU A 25 -15.24 0.55 -8.97
C GLU A 25 -15.04 0.44 -7.46
N ALA A 26 -15.95 1.03 -6.71
CA ALA A 26 -16.02 0.83 -5.28
C ALA A 26 -16.23 -0.67 -5.07
N ARG A 27 -15.15 -1.38 -4.75
CA ARG A 27 -15.20 -2.80 -4.38
C ARG A 27 -16.15 -2.93 -3.20
N THR A 28 -17.39 -3.32 -3.48
CA THR A 28 -18.41 -3.60 -2.47
C THR A 28 -18.16 -4.91 -1.73
N GLY A 29 -17.03 -5.57 -1.99
CA GLY A 29 -16.60 -6.79 -1.33
C GLY A 29 -15.84 -6.51 -0.04
N ARG A 30 -16.09 -7.28 1.00
CA ARG A 30 -15.27 -7.29 2.22
C ARG A 30 -13.84 -7.71 1.85
N ASN A 31 -12.85 -6.94 2.28
CA ASN A 31 -11.45 -7.31 2.10
C ASN A 31 -11.11 -8.49 2.99
N ASN A 32 -10.34 -9.44 2.45
CA ASN A 32 -9.74 -10.50 3.25
C ASN A 32 -8.50 -9.93 3.95
N ILE A 33 -8.34 -10.28 5.23
CA ILE A 33 -7.18 -9.87 6.03
C ILE A 33 -6.41 -11.14 6.39
N VAL A 34 -5.12 -11.16 6.09
CA VAL A 34 -4.20 -12.21 6.51
C VAL A 34 -3.18 -11.60 7.46
N MET A 35 -3.12 -12.09 8.69
CA MET A 35 -2.17 -11.65 9.70
C MET A 35 -1.07 -12.71 9.84
N PHE A 36 0.19 -12.29 9.71
CA PHE A 36 1.36 -13.09 10.06
C PHE A 36 1.90 -12.63 11.41
N LEU A 37 1.70 -13.45 12.45
CA LEU A 37 2.25 -13.22 13.78
C LEU A 37 3.50 -14.07 13.92
N ILE A 38 4.65 -13.45 14.04
CA ILE A 38 5.94 -14.12 14.14
C ILE A 38 6.43 -13.99 15.57
N ASP A 39 6.73 -15.12 16.20
CA ASP A 39 7.23 -15.20 17.57
C ASP A 39 8.76 -15.00 17.59
N ASP A 40 9.26 -14.32 18.62
CA ASP A 40 10.70 -14.08 18.85
C ASP A 40 11.46 -13.44 17.69
N LEU A 41 10.80 -12.61 16.88
CA LEU A 41 11.44 -11.83 15.83
C LEU A 41 12.10 -10.57 16.43
N GLY A 42 13.41 -10.45 16.30
CA GLY A 42 14.14 -9.27 16.73
C GLY A 42 13.92 -8.06 15.82
N TRP A 43 14.09 -6.88 16.35
CA TRP A 43 13.94 -5.61 15.63
C TRP A 43 14.73 -5.55 14.31
N SER A 44 15.97 -6.07 14.30
CA SER A 44 16.89 -6.01 13.16
C SER A 44 17.00 -7.33 12.39
N ASP A 45 16.06 -8.25 12.55
CA ASP A 45 16.17 -9.59 11.95
C ASP A 45 15.68 -9.64 10.49
N LEU A 46 15.03 -8.58 10.00
CA LEU A 46 14.57 -8.49 8.63
C LEU A 46 15.52 -7.64 7.77
N GLY A 47 15.70 -8.01 6.50
CA GLY A 47 16.52 -7.25 5.55
C GLY A 47 16.01 -5.81 5.40
N CYS A 48 14.70 -5.59 5.31
CA CYS A 48 14.09 -4.25 5.25
C CYS A 48 14.30 -3.41 6.52
N GLN A 49 14.76 -4.01 7.61
CA GLN A 49 15.12 -3.35 8.87
C GLN A 49 16.64 -3.24 9.08
N GLY A 50 17.43 -3.65 8.10
CA GLY A 50 18.88 -3.53 8.11
C GLY A 50 19.66 -4.80 8.52
N SER A 51 19.02 -5.97 8.54
CA SER A 51 19.72 -7.22 8.79
C SER A 51 20.77 -7.48 7.71
N GLU A 52 22.01 -7.66 8.13
CA GLU A 52 23.10 -8.15 7.28
C GLU A 52 23.23 -9.68 7.34
N TYR A 53 22.65 -10.28 8.35
CA TYR A 53 22.79 -11.70 8.67
C TYR A 53 21.68 -12.55 8.03
N TYR A 54 20.44 -12.10 8.15
CA TYR A 54 19.28 -12.84 7.62
C TYR A 54 18.87 -12.32 6.25
N ARG A 55 18.51 -13.23 5.36
CA ARG A 55 17.95 -12.91 4.04
C ARG A 55 16.45 -13.13 4.04
N THR A 56 15.68 -12.07 3.87
CA THR A 56 14.22 -12.08 3.93
C THR A 56 13.57 -11.49 2.67
N PRO A 57 13.92 -11.98 1.45
CA PRO A 57 13.57 -11.31 0.20
C PRO A 57 12.06 -11.15 -0.02
N ASN A 58 11.24 -12.09 0.45
CA ASN A 58 9.79 -12.02 0.31
C ASN A 58 9.18 -10.96 1.23
N ILE A 59 9.67 -10.84 2.46
CA ILE A 59 9.23 -9.82 3.42
C ILE A 59 9.73 -8.46 2.98
N ASP A 60 10.96 -8.35 2.50
CA ASP A 60 11.55 -7.12 1.98
C ASP A 60 10.75 -6.59 0.78
N LYS A 61 10.34 -7.49 -0.13
CA LYS A 61 9.47 -7.14 -1.25
C LYS A 61 8.09 -6.66 -0.76
N LEU A 62 7.50 -7.30 0.23
CA LEU A 62 6.22 -6.87 0.81
C LEU A 62 6.36 -5.49 1.45
N ALA A 63 7.45 -5.23 2.17
CA ALA A 63 7.74 -3.94 2.78
C ALA A 63 7.92 -2.81 1.75
N GLN A 64 8.46 -3.12 0.57
CA GLN A 64 8.59 -2.17 -0.54
C GLN A 64 7.25 -1.85 -1.22
N GLN A 65 6.32 -2.80 -1.25
CA GLN A 65 5.03 -2.67 -1.91
C GLN A 65 3.92 -2.14 -1.01
N GLY A 66 4.11 -2.22 0.30
CA GLY A 66 3.14 -1.85 1.32
C GLY A 66 3.58 -0.69 2.19
N VAL A 67 3.01 -0.62 3.38
CA VAL A 67 3.34 0.37 4.40
C VAL A 67 4.11 -0.30 5.53
N ARG A 68 5.25 0.27 5.90
CA ARG A 68 6.03 -0.16 7.06
C ARG A 68 5.89 0.86 8.18
N PHE A 69 5.41 0.41 9.33
CA PHE A 69 5.34 1.22 10.54
C PHE A 69 6.68 1.15 11.28
N THR A 70 7.34 2.28 11.47
CA THR A 70 8.65 2.35 12.15
C THR A 70 8.54 2.41 13.66
N ASP A 71 7.39 2.88 14.18
CA ASP A 71 7.14 3.10 15.60
C ASP A 71 5.91 2.32 16.07
N ALA A 72 5.78 1.07 15.63
CA ALA A 72 4.72 0.16 16.06
C ALA A 72 5.28 -0.85 17.07
N TYR A 73 4.66 -0.94 18.25
CA TYR A 73 5.12 -1.74 19.34
C TYR A 73 4.10 -2.81 19.74
N ALA A 74 4.59 -3.96 20.19
CA ALA A 74 3.76 -4.98 20.79
C ALA A 74 3.18 -4.50 22.13
N ALA A 75 2.01 -5.02 22.50
CA ALA A 75 1.35 -4.66 23.78
C ALA A 75 2.19 -5.04 25.01
N CYS A 76 3.06 -6.04 24.88
CA CYS A 76 3.98 -6.48 25.95
C CYS A 76 5.26 -7.05 25.33
N ALA A 77 6.34 -7.06 26.10
CA ALA A 77 7.62 -7.61 25.69
C ALA A 77 7.68 -9.16 25.71
N VAL A 78 6.62 -9.83 26.12
CA VAL A 78 6.51 -11.30 26.17
C VAL A 78 5.33 -11.81 25.37
N CYS A 79 5.45 -13.04 24.87
CA CYS A 79 4.55 -13.64 23.89
C CYS A 79 3.10 -13.79 24.40
N THR A 80 2.88 -14.35 25.60
CA THR A 80 1.53 -14.67 26.12
C THR A 80 0.63 -13.43 26.24
N PRO A 81 1.03 -12.34 26.92
CA PRO A 81 0.16 -11.16 27.02
C PRO A 81 -0.02 -10.45 25.66
N THR A 82 0.97 -10.44 24.80
CA THR A 82 0.83 -9.89 23.43
C THR A 82 -0.19 -10.69 22.63
N ARG A 83 -0.15 -12.01 22.68
CA ARG A 83 -1.14 -12.88 22.01
C ARG A 83 -2.54 -12.68 22.58
N ALA A 84 -2.67 -12.55 23.90
CA ALA A 84 -3.95 -12.26 24.54
C ALA A 84 -4.51 -10.91 24.06
N ALA A 85 -3.70 -9.86 24.01
CA ALA A 85 -4.12 -8.55 23.51
C ALA A 85 -4.61 -8.60 22.05
N ILE A 86 -3.93 -9.37 21.17
CA ILE A 86 -4.36 -9.53 19.77
C ILE A 86 -5.71 -10.27 19.68
N MET A 87 -5.96 -11.22 20.54
CA MET A 87 -7.19 -12.03 20.51
C MET A 87 -8.39 -11.34 21.17
N THR A 88 -8.15 -10.40 22.06
CA THR A 88 -9.23 -9.76 22.85
C THR A 88 -9.46 -8.28 22.49
N GLY A 89 -8.57 -7.65 21.77
CA GLY A 89 -8.61 -6.19 21.45
C GLY A 89 -7.90 -5.38 22.50
#